data_8742c3d7dffdcc27dc943a3d60ea50a6
#
_entry.id   8742c3d7dffdcc27dc943a3d60ea50a6
#
_cell.length_a   1.000
_cell.length_b   1.000
_cell.length_c   1.000
_cell.angle_alpha   90.00
_cell.angle_beta   90.00
_cell.angle_gamma   90.00
#
_symmetry.space_group_name_H-M   'P 1'
#
loop_
_entity.id
_entity.type
_entity.pdbx_description
1 polymer ?
#
loop_
_entity_poly.entity_id
_entity_poly.type
_entity_poly.pdbx_seq_one_letter_code
_entity_poly.pdbx_strand_id
1 'polypeptide(L)'
;VYKRQSKRVLQAQGSVLTNKYAEGYPDKRYYGGCEFVDIAEKLAIDRAKELFSADYANVQPHSGSSANAAAYLALLEPNDTILGMSLDHGGHLTHGSKVNFSGRNYKSFQYGLNSETHDIDYDQVRDLAKKHNPKLIIAGFSAFSGLVDWSKFREIADEVNAYFLVDMAHISGLVAAGMYPSPVPFADVVTSTTHKTLRGPRSGIILAKENEEIQKKLNSAVFPGSQGGPLMHVVAAKAVCFKEALEPEFKTYMSQVM
;
A
#
# COMPACT_ATOMS: atom_id res chain seq x y z
N VAL A 1 3.28 21.15 -3.61
CA VAL A 1 2.57 20.41 -4.66
C VAL A 1 1.10 20.33 -4.28
N TYR A 2 0.26 21.03 -5.01
CA TYR A 2 -1.19 20.94 -4.81
C TYR A 2 -1.71 19.66 -5.45
N LYS A 3 -2.12 18.72 -4.63
CA LYS A 3 -2.76 17.48 -5.07
C LYS A 3 -4.19 17.81 -5.48
N ARG A 4 -4.41 18.00 -6.77
CA ARG A 4 -5.74 18.23 -7.31
C ARG A 4 -6.26 16.98 -7.98
N GLN A 5 -7.27 16.36 -7.40
CA GLN A 5 -8.04 15.30 -8.04
C GLN A 5 -8.77 15.84 -9.26
N SER A 6 -8.96 14.99 -10.26
CA SER A 6 -9.76 15.36 -11.43
C SER A 6 -11.24 15.56 -11.06
N LYS A 7 -11.96 16.29 -11.88
CA LYS A 7 -13.42 16.46 -11.70
C LYS A 7 -14.14 15.10 -11.70
N ARG A 8 -13.70 14.15 -12.52
CA ARG A 8 -14.29 12.80 -12.61
C ARG A 8 -14.11 12.01 -11.31
N VAL A 9 -12.92 12.07 -10.70
CA VAL A 9 -12.66 11.45 -9.39
C VAL A 9 -13.55 12.05 -8.32
N LEU A 10 -13.69 13.39 -8.28
CA LEU A 10 -14.55 14.08 -7.31
C LEU A 10 -16.03 13.76 -7.53
N GLN A 11 -16.50 13.68 -8.77
CA GLN A 11 -17.87 13.29 -9.12
C GLN A 11 -18.18 11.86 -8.66
N ALA A 12 -17.29 10.90 -8.92
CA ALA A 12 -17.45 9.52 -8.46
C ALA A 12 -17.51 9.46 -6.92
N GLN A 13 -16.64 10.20 -6.24
CA GLN A 13 -16.60 10.25 -4.77
C GLN A 13 -17.85 10.91 -4.16
N GLY A 14 -18.46 11.87 -4.83
CA GLY A 14 -19.70 12.51 -4.42
C GLY A 14 -20.97 11.82 -4.94
N SER A 15 -20.87 10.60 -5.43
CA SER A 15 -21.98 9.87 -6.03
C SER A 15 -22.91 9.20 -5.00
N VAL A 16 -24.09 8.79 -5.46
CA VAL A 16 -25.08 8.04 -4.66
C VAL A 16 -24.60 6.66 -4.20
N LEU A 17 -23.46 6.18 -4.71
CA LEU A 17 -22.84 4.92 -4.28
C LEU A 17 -22.47 4.91 -2.78
N THR A 18 -22.38 6.08 -2.14
CA THR A 18 -22.22 6.18 -0.68
C THR A 18 -23.40 5.55 0.09
N ASN A 19 -24.56 5.44 -0.53
CA ASN A 19 -25.77 4.88 0.11
C ASN A 19 -25.79 3.36 0.13
N LYS A 20 -24.96 2.68 -0.69
CA LYS A 20 -24.98 1.23 -0.80
C LYS A 20 -24.05 0.56 0.21
N TYR A 21 -24.63 -0.22 1.11
CA TYR A 21 -23.90 -1.08 2.03
C TYR A 21 -23.51 -2.39 1.32
N ALA A 22 -22.22 -2.72 1.26
CA ALA A 22 -21.69 -3.80 0.42
C ALA A 22 -20.61 -4.63 1.13
N GLU A 23 -20.88 -5.08 2.37
CA GLU A 23 -19.97 -5.98 3.08
C GLU A 23 -19.68 -7.25 2.30
N GLY A 24 -18.45 -7.72 2.38
CA GLY A 24 -17.93 -8.82 1.58
C GLY A 24 -17.15 -8.33 0.37
N TYR A 25 -17.04 -9.17 -0.64
CA TYR A 25 -16.29 -8.93 -1.87
C TYR A 25 -17.18 -9.14 -3.09
N PRO A 26 -16.81 -8.69 -4.29
CA PRO A 26 -17.56 -8.93 -5.50
C PRO A 26 -17.99 -10.40 -5.62
N ASP A 27 -19.24 -10.64 -5.98
CA ASP A 27 -19.90 -11.95 -6.09
C ASP A 27 -20.03 -12.74 -4.76
N LYS A 28 -19.54 -12.18 -3.65
CA LYS A 28 -19.58 -12.77 -2.30
C LYS A 28 -19.96 -11.72 -1.26
N ARG A 29 -21.11 -11.07 -1.46
CA ARG A 29 -21.63 -10.04 -0.55
C ARG A 29 -22.57 -10.64 0.49
N TYR A 30 -22.64 -9.95 1.62
CA TYR A 30 -23.56 -10.30 2.70
C TYR A 30 -24.95 -9.70 2.50
N TYR A 31 -25.10 -8.75 1.57
CA TYR A 31 -26.35 -8.04 1.27
C TYR A 31 -26.71 -8.17 -0.21
N GLY A 32 -28.04 -8.19 -0.50
CA GLY A 32 -28.55 -8.17 -1.87
C GLY A 32 -28.37 -6.80 -2.55
N GLY A 33 -28.57 -6.76 -3.87
CA GLY A 33 -28.53 -5.53 -4.67
C GLY A 33 -27.12 -4.96 -4.84
N CYS A 34 -26.08 -5.80 -4.78
CA CYS A 34 -24.69 -5.39 -4.91
C CYS A 34 -24.13 -5.55 -6.33
N GLU A 35 -24.89 -6.09 -7.26
CA GLU A 35 -24.47 -6.36 -8.64
C GLU A 35 -23.91 -5.14 -9.37
N PHE A 36 -24.44 -3.96 -9.09
CA PHE A 36 -23.96 -2.71 -9.72
C PHE A 36 -22.66 -2.19 -9.06
N VAL A 37 -22.55 -2.26 -7.73
CA VAL A 37 -21.34 -1.84 -7.04
C VAL A 37 -20.21 -2.84 -7.25
N ASP A 38 -20.52 -4.11 -7.50
CA ASP A 38 -19.55 -5.12 -7.89
C ASP A 38 -18.83 -4.76 -9.20
N ILE A 39 -19.54 -4.17 -10.15
CA ILE A 39 -18.95 -3.67 -11.39
C ILE A 39 -17.88 -2.61 -11.08
N ALA A 40 -18.20 -1.65 -10.20
CA ALA A 40 -17.26 -0.60 -9.82
C ALA A 40 -16.03 -1.15 -9.10
N GLU A 41 -16.20 -2.11 -8.19
CA GLU A 41 -15.09 -2.71 -7.45
C GLU A 41 -14.23 -3.60 -8.34
N LYS A 42 -14.82 -4.43 -9.21
CA LYS A 42 -14.09 -5.23 -10.21
C LYS A 42 -13.24 -4.33 -11.11
N LEU A 43 -13.81 -3.24 -11.64
CA LEU A 43 -13.05 -2.26 -12.43
C LEU A 43 -11.87 -1.65 -11.66
N ALA A 44 -12.05 -1.34 -10.37
CA ALA A 44 -10.98 -0.81 -9.55
C ALA A 44 -9.86 -1.85 -9.32
N ILE A 45 -10.23 -3.10 -9.07
CA ILE A 45 -9.29 -4.22 -8.89
C ILE A 45 -8.50 -4.46 -10.17
N ASP A 46 -9.19 -4.62 -11.31
CA ASP A 46 -8.57 -4.94 -12.59
C ASP A 46 -7.60 -3.85 -13.03
N ARG A 47 -8.02 -2.58 -12.91
CA ARG A 47 -7.18 -1.42 -13.25
C ARG A 47 -5.99 -1.24 -12.31
N ALA A 48 -6.14 -1.56 -11.03
CA ALA A 48 -5.02 -1.54 -10.08
C ALA A 48 -3.99 -2.61 -10.44
N LYS A 49 -4.44 -3.82 -10.77
CA LYS A 49 -3.58 -4.93 -11.23
C LYS A 49 -2.83 -4.56 -12.51
N GLU A 50 -3.53 -4.03 -13.49
CA GLU A 50 -2.94 -3.57 -14.75
C GLU A 50 -1.91 -2.46 -14.52
N LEU A 51 -2.28 -1.41 -13.75
CA LEU A 51 -1.47 -0.23 -13.50
C LEU A 51 -0.13 -0.53 -12.82
N PHE A 52 -0.11 -1.50 -11.92
CA PHE A 52 1.06 -1.85 -11.10
C PHE A 52 1.67 -3.20 -11.47
N SER A 53 1.15 -3.90 -12.49
CA SER A 53 1.56 -5.25 -12.88
C SER A 53 1.53 -6.22 -11.69
N ALA A 54 0.46 -6.15 -10.90
CA ALA A 54 0.21 -6.99 -9.73
C ALA A 54 -0.77 -8.11 -10.07
N ASP A 55 -0.63 -9.27 -9.40
CA ASP A 55 -1.54 -10.40 -9.60
C ASP A 55 -2.78 -10.29 -8.70
N TYR A 56 -2.65 -9.55 -7.61
CA TYR A 56 -3.70 -9.31 -6.63
C TYR A 56 -3.82 -7.82 -6.29
N ALA A 57 -5.05 -7.36 -6.09
CA ALA A 57 -5.36 -6.04 -5.56
C ALA A 57 -6.58 -6.09 -4.61
N ASN A 58 -6.46 -5.50 -3.43
CA ASN A 58 -7.58 -5.18 -2.56
C ASN A 58 -7.76 -3.66 -2.52
N VAL A 59 -8.95 -3.21 -2.95
CA VAL A 59 -9.26 -1.78 -3.10
C VAL A 59 -10.18 -1.25 -2.00
N GLN A 60 -10.45 -2.05 -0.97
CA GLN A 60 -11.34 -1.68 0.15
C GLN A 60 -10.67 -0.90 1.30
N PRO A 61 -9.33 -0.92 1.53
CA PRO A 61 -8.76 -0.16 2.63
C PRO A 61 -9.16 1.31 2.60
N HIS A 62 -9.62 1.84 3.76
CA HIS A 62 -10.11 3.21 3.89
C HIS A 62 -8.99 4.26 3.81
N SER A 63 -7.76 3.86 4.13
CA SER A 63 -6.57 4.72 4.12
C SER A 63 -5.29 3.89 3.94
N GLY A 64 -4.15 4.55 3.74
CA GLY A 64 -2.85 3.88 3.79
C GLY A 64 -2.57 3.24 5.15
N SER A 65 -2.96 3.90 6.23
CA SER A 65 -2.78 3.35 7.59
C SER A 65 -3.62 2.10 7.81
N SER A 66 -4.86 2.04 7.32
CA SER A 66 -5.68 0.83 7.40
C SER A 66 -5.18 -0.27 6.45
N ALA A 67 -4.60 0.08 5.30
CA ALA A 67 -3.94 -0.89 4.43
C ALA A 67 -2.74 -1.54 5.13
N ASN A 68 -1.87 -0.74 5.79
CA ASN A 68 -0.75 -1.24 6.57
C ASN A 68 -1.23 -2.08 7.75
N ALA A 69 -2.26 -1.64 8.48
CA ALA A 69 -2.81 -2.39 9.61
C ALA A 69 -3.36 -3.76 9.17
N ALA A 70 -4.09 -3.81 8.05
CA ALA A 70 -4.59 -5.07 7.49
C ALA A 70 -3.45 -5.98 7.02
N ALA A 71 -2.40 -5.44 6.40
CA ALA A 71 -1.22 -6.22 6.02
C ALA A 71 -0.52 -6.82 7.26
N TYR A 72 -0.37 -6.05 8.34
CA TYR A 72 0.20 -6.56 9.58
C TYR A 72 -0.67 -7.64 10.22
N LEU A 73 -1.98 -7.42 10.28
CA LEU A 73 -2.93 -8.41 10.79
C LEU A 73 -2.93 -9.72 9.98
N ALA A 74 -2.65 -9.63 8.69
CA ALA A 74 -2.56 -10.80 7.81
C ALA A 74 -1.28 -11.61 7.99
N LEU A 75 -0.16 -10.95 8.33
CA LEU A 75 1.17 -11.53 8.28
C LEU A 75 1.80 -11.79 9.65
N LEU A 76 1.29 -11.16 10.71
CA LEU A 76 1.92 -11.10 12.03
C LEU A 76 0.97 -11.50 13.14
N GLU A 77 1.56 -12.00 14.22
CA GLU A 77 0.91 -12.15 15.51
C GLU A 77 1.28 -10.98 16.45
N PRO A 78 0.45 -10.66 17.46
CA PRO A 78 0.79 -9.65 18.45
C PRO A 78 2.16 -9.90 19.10
N ASN A 79 2.95 -8.84 19.24
CA ASN A 79 4.33 -8.87 19.74
C ASN A 79 5.39 -9.47 18.80
N ASP A 80 5.04 -9.82 17.57
CA ASP A 80 6.06 -10.13 16.57
C ASP A 80 7.00 -8.95 16.37
N THR A 81 8.23 -9.26 15.95
CA THR A 81 9.25 -8.23 15.68
C THR A 81 9.09 -7.67 14.28
N ILE A 82 9.13 -6.36 14.15
CA ILE A 82 9.13 -5.64 12.88
C ILE A 82 10.36 -4.72 12.78
N LEU A 83 10.85 -4.54 11.56
CA LEU A 83 11.96 -3.65 11.24
C LEU A 83 11.51 -2.65 10.17
N GLY A 84 11.50 -1.36 10.47
CA GLY A 84 11.06 -0.30 9.55
C GLY A 84 11.98 0.91 9.56
N MET A 85 11.79 1.84 8.61
CA MET A 85 12.56 3.07 8.56
C MET A 85 12.19 4.01 9.72
N SER A 86 13.19 4.60 10.35
CA SER A 86 13.00 5.63 11.39
C SER A 86 12.19 6.82 10.86
N LEU A 87 11.31 7.33 11.71
CA LEU A 87 10.52 8.53 11.40
C LEU A 87 11.42 9.73 11.11
N ASP A 88 12.50 9.89 11.88
CA ASP A 88 13.47 10.99 11.74
C ASP A 88 14.26 10.92 10.43
N HIS A 89 14.33 9.75 9.81
CA HIS A 89 14.99 9.51 8.53
C HIS A 89 14.02 9.42 7.35
N GLY A 90 12.75 9.77 7.56
CA GLY A 90 11.75 9.82 6.51
C GLY A 90 10.75 8.67 6.48
N GLY A 91 10.76 7.78 7.47
CA GLY A 91 9.76 6.73 7.62
C GLY A 91 8.34 7.26 7.85
N HIS A 92 7.39 6.37 8.00
CA HIS A 92 6.00 6.72 8.32
C HIS A 92 5.62 6.23 9.74
N LEU A 93 4.64 6.88 10.37
CA LEU A 93 4.15 6.49 11.70
C LEU A 93 3.80 5.01 11.78
N THR A 94 3.17 4.46 10.74
CA THR A 94 2.76 3.05 10.68
C THR A 94 3.91 2.06 10.45
N HIS A 95 5.16 2.54 10.36
CA HIS A 95 6.35 1.68 10.21
C HIS A 95 7.03 1.38 11.56
N GLY A 96 6.28 1.36 12.65
CA GLY A 96 6.77 0.98 13.96
C GLY A 96 6.98 2.13 14.95
N SER A 97 6.44 3.33 14.69
CA SER A 97 6.52 4.44 15.65
C SER A 97 5.79 4.09 16.96
N LYS A 98 6.42 4.34 18.11
CA LYS A 98 5.91 4.02 19.45
C LYS A 98 4.54 4.64 19.79
N VAL A 99 4.20 5.75 19.15
CA VAL A 99 2.90 6.42 19.34
C VAL A 99 1.79 5.86 18.46
N ASN A 100 2.15 5.02 17.48
CA ASN A 100 1.24 4.42 16.52
C ASN A 100 0.89 2.97 16.90
N PHE A 101 -0.22 2.42 16.36
CA PHE A 101 -0.61 1.03 16.59
C PHE A 101 0.54 0.05 16.29
N SER A 102 1.34 0.33 15.26
CA SER A 102 2.43 -0.54 14.82
C SER A 102 3.54 -0.69 15.87
N GLY A 103 3.90 0.39 16.57
CA GLY A 103 4.87 0.34 17.65
C GLY A 103 4.27 -0.02 19.04
N ARG A 104 2.93 -0.08 19.16
CA ARG A 104 2.23 -0.51 20.38
C ARG A 104 1.95 -2.01 20.40
N ASN A 105 1.65 -2.58 19.23
CA ASN A 105 1.26 -3.99 19.11
C ASN A 105 2.43 -4.91 18.75
N TYR A 106 3.54 -4.36 18.21
CA TYR A 106 4.68 -5.11 17.72
C TYR A 106 5.98 -4.62 18.36
N LYS A 107 6.97 -5.51 18.48
CA LYS A 107 8.34 -5.15 18.86
C LYS A 107 9.02 -4.48 17.68
N SER A 108 9.11 -3.16 17.71
CA SER A 108 9.59 -2.37 16.59
C SER A 108 11.05 -1.97 16.76
N PHE A 109 11.85 -2.26 15.74
CA PHE A 109 13.19 -1.74 15.55
C PHE A 109 13.24 -0.88 14.30
N GLN A 110 14.21 0.05 14.22
CA GLN A 110 14.26 1.03 13.15
C GLN A 110 15.66 1.10 12.55
N TYR A 111 15.71 1.14 11.22
CA TYR A 111 16.92 1.45 10.45
C TYR A 111 16.90 2.90 9.98
N GLY A 112 18.04 3.40 9.55
CA GLY A 112 18.20 4.78 9.14
C GLY A 112 18.90 4.94 7.81
N LEU A 113 19.36 6.18 7.58
CA LEU A 113 20.19 6.56 6.45
C LEU A 113 21.66 6.59 6.91
N ASN A 114 22.55 6.32 6.00
CA ASN A 114 23.98 6.56 6.20
C ASN A 114 24.24 8.06 6.39
N SER A 115 24.98 8.42 7.41
CA SER A 115 25.22 9.83 7.79
C SER A 115 26.06 10.62 6.78
N GLU A 116 26.85 9.94 5.94
CA GLU A 116 27.72 10.56 4.96
C GLU A 116 27.06 10.67 3.58
N THR A 117 26.39 9.58 3.13
CA THR A 117 25.79 9.52 1.80
C THR A 117 24.35 9.98 1.78
N HIS A 118 23.65 9.97 2.93
CA HIS A 118 22.23 10.22 3.07
C HIS A 118 21.33 9.21 2.32
N ASP A 119 21.90 8.09 1.88
CA ASP A 119 21.17 6.96 1.31
C ASP A 119 20.81 5.93 2.37
N ILE A 120 19.93 4.98 2.02
CA ILE A 120 19.56 3.87 2.90
C ILE A 120 20.82 3.04 3.20
N ASP A 121 21.10 2.85 4.49
CA ASP A 121 22.19 2.02 4.97
C ASP A 121 21.78 0.54 4.96
N TYR A 122 21.95 -0.13 3.82
CA TYR A 122 21.56 -1.54 3.66
C TYR A 122 22.37 -2.49 4.55
N ASP A 123 23.61 -2.14 4.90
CA ASP A 123 24.41 -2.95 5.82
C ASP A 123 23.83 -2.85 7.24
N GLN A 124 23.44 -1.65 7.67
CA GLN A 124 22.70 -1.46 8.92
C GLN A 124 21.39 -2.24 8.92
N VAL A 125 20.63 -2.20 7.80
CA VAL A 125 19.36 -2.98 7.68
C VAL A 125 19.63 -4.47 7.89
N ARG A 126 20.67 -5.00 7.24
CA ARG A 126 21.08 -6.43 7.34
C ARG A 126 21.51 -6.81 8.75
N ASP A 127 22.32 -5.98 9.39
CA ASP A 127 22.81 -6.20 10.75
C ASP A 127 21.65 -6.19 11.77
N LEU A 128 20.75 -5.24 11.64
CA LEU A 128 19.56 -5.17 12.48
C LEU A 128 18.60 -6.34 12.23
N ALA A 129 18.44 -6.75 10.99
CA ALA A 129 17.63 -7.94 10.64
C ALA A 129 18.21 -9.21 11.27
N LYS A 130 19.51 -9.46 11.14
CA LYS A 130 20.19 -10.59 11.78
C LYS A 130 20.12 -10.54 13.31
N LYS A 131 20.30 -9.37 13.89
CA LYS A 131 20.28 -9.16 15.34
C LYS A 131 18.91 -9.39 15.97
N HIS A 132 17.85 -8.92 15.31
CA HIS A 132 16.50 -8.87 15.89
C HIS A 132 15.55 -9.90 15.31
N ASN A 133 15.92 -10.59 14.23
CA ASN A 133 15.16 -11.63 13.53
C ASN A 133 13.68 -11.22 13.33
N PRO A 134 13.39 -10.10 12.62
CA PRO A 134 12.04 -9.63 12.44
C PRO A 134 11.21 -10.61 11.61
N LYS A 135 9.90 -10.65 11.89
CA LYS A 135 8.93 -11.36 11.05
C LYS A 135 8.54 -10.56 9.82
N LEU A 136 8.70 -9.23 9.89
CA LEU A 136 8.37 -8.31 8.81
C LEU A 136 9.43 -7.22 8.69
N ILE A 137 9.96 -7.04 7.49
CA ILE A 137 10.77 -5.89 7.11
C ILE A 137 9.88 -4.95 6.29
N ILE A 138 9.84 -3.67 6.67
CA ILE A 138 9.03 -2.64 6.03
C ILE A 138 9.95 -1.64 5.36
N ALA A 139 9.81 -1.48 4.04
CA ALA A 139 10.43 -0.40 3.29
C ALA A 139 9.38 0.57 2.77
N GLY A 140 9.83 1.74 2.36
CA GLY A 140 8.97 2.86 1.97
C GLY A 140 9.14 4.03 2.92
N PHE A 141 8.70 5.20 2.49
CA PHE A 141 9.02 6.45 3.18
C PHE A 141 7.96 7.52 2.93
N SER A 142 7.99 8.53 3.79
CA SER A 142 7.20 9.76 3.64
C SER A 142 8.05 10.92 3.12
N ALA A 143 9.35 10.94 3.45
CA ALA A 143 10.23 12.08 3.21
C ALA A 143 11.68 11.65 2.88
N PHE A 144 11.83 10.74 1.92
CA PHE A 144 13.12 10.34 1.35
C PHE A 144 13.06 10.56 -0.17
N SER A 145 14.08 11.21 -0.73
CA SER A 145 14.13 11.60 -2.15
C SER A 145 14.99 10.68 -3.02
N GLY A 146 15.72 9.74 -2.41
CA GLY A 146 16.58 8.80 -3.12
C GLY A 146 15.84 7.65 -3.78
N LEU A 147 16.57 6.88 -4.57
CA LEU A 147 16.07 5.63 -5.14
C LEU A 147 16.28 4.48 -4.17
N VAL A 148 15.30 3.60 -4.08
CA VAL A 148 15.39 2.39 -3.25
C VAL A 148 15.71 1.19 -4.14
N ASP A 149 16.69 0.41 -3.71
CA ASP A 149 16.99 -0.90 -4.27
C ASP A 149 16.15 -1.96 -3.55
N TRP A 150 15.02 -2.31 -4.16
CA TRP A 150 14.08 -3.29 -3.60
C TRP A 150 14.69 -4.71 -3.54
N SER A 151 15.63 -5.02 -4.44
CA SER A 151 16.29 -6.34 -4.47
C SER A 151 17.13 -6.56 -3.22
N LYS A 152 17.85 -5.54 -2.75
CA LYS A 152 18.63 -5.63 -1.50
C LYS A 152 17.74 -5.87 -0.28
N PHE A 153 16.58 -5.21 -0.21
CA PHE A 153 15.62 -5.50 0.87
C PHE A 153 15.07 -6.92 0.79
N ARG A 154 14.79 -7.43 -0.43
CA ARG A 154 14.34 -8.82 -0.62
C ARG A 154 15.40 -9.81 -0.15
N GLU A 155 16.65 -9.62 -0.58
CA GLU A 155 17.78 -10.46 -0.12
C GLU A 155 17.90 -10.48 1.41
N ILE A 156 17.85 -9.31 2.05
CA ILE A 156 17.93 -9.22 3.52
C ILE A 156 16.74 -9.92 4.18
N ALA A 157 15.54 -9.78 3.65
CA ALA A 157 14.36 -10.43 4.19
C ALA A 157 14.45 -11.95 4.06
N ASP A 158 14.97 -12.45 2.92
CA ASP A 158 15.20 -13.89 2.70
C ASP A 158 16.25 -14.47 3.66
N GLU A 159 17.34 -13.71 3.93
CA GLU A 159 18.38 -14.13 4.88
C GLU A 159 17.85 -14.43 6.28
N VAL A 160 16.77 -13.79 6.70
CA VAL A 160 16.15 -13.94 8.03
C VAL A 160 14.75 -14.57 8.00
N ASN A 161 14.32 -15.05 6.83
CA ASN A 161 12.99 -15.61 6.62
C ASN A 161 11.85 -14.69 7.09
N ALA A 162 11.96 -13.39 6.75
CA ALA A 162 10.97 -12.36 7.04
C ALA A 162 10.09 -12.11 5.83
N TYR A 163 8.84 -11.71 6.09
CA TYR A 163 8.03 -11.05 5.05
C TYR A 163 8.62 -9.70 4.69
N PHE A 164 8.45 -9.30 3.44
CA PHE A 164 8.85 -8.00 2.94
C PHE A 164 7.63 -7.18 2.49
N LEU A 165 7.36 -6.09 3.18
CA LEU A 165 6.28 -5.15 2.86
C LEU A 165 6.86 -3.83 2.38
N VAL A 166 6.30 -3.30 1.28
CA VAL A 166 6.64 -1.97 0.80
C VAL A 166 5.43 -1.05 0.85
N ASP A 167 5.56 0.05 1.58
CA ASP A 167 4.60 1.16 1.53
C ASP A 167 5.08 2.19 0.48
N MET A 168 4.51 2.10 -0.72
CA MET A 168 4.86 3.00 -1.82
C MET A 168 3.99 4.25 -1.91
N ALA A 169 3.29 4.62 -0.84
CA ALA A 169 2.27 5.67 -0.86
C ALA A 169 2.72 6.99 -1.47
N HIS A 170 3.96 7.43 -1.19
CA HIS A 170 4.48 8.71 -1.70
C HIS A 170 4.91 8.64 -3.16
N ILE A 171 5.36 7.48 -3.62
CA ILE A 171 5.93 7.28 -4.96
C ILE A 171 4.99 6.54 -5.93
N SER A 172 3.81 6.12 -5.48
CA SER A 172 2.92 5.26 -6.27
C SER A 172 2.56 5.83 -7.65
N GLY A 173 2.41 7.14 -7.78
CA GLY A 173 2.21 7.79 -9.08
C GLY A 173 3.43 7.71 -9.98
N LEU A 174 4.65 7.81 -9.42
CA LEU A 174 5.91 7.66 -10.17
C LEU A 174 6.12 6.22 -10.61
N VAL A 175 5.80 5.25 -9.73
CA VAL A 175 5.83 3.82 -10.07
C VAL A 175 4.84 3.53 -11.20
N ALA A 176 3.60 4.01 -11.10
CA ALA A 176 2.57 3.85 -12.14
C ALA A 176 2.99 4.45 -13.49
N ALA A 177 3.74 5.55 -13.48
CA ALA A 177 4.26 6.20 -14.68
C ALA A 177 5.57 5.59 -15.21
N GLY A 178 6.14 4.58 -14.54
CA GLY A 178 7.43 3.98 -14.90
C GLY A 178 8.65 4.86 -14.63
N MET A 179 8.53 5.85 -13.73
CA MET A 179 9.59 6.81 -13.38
C MET A 179 10.29 6.50 -12.06
N TYR A 180 9.83 5.49 -11.36
CA TYR A 180 10.44 4.96 -10.15
C TYR A 180 10.35 3.42 -10.19
N PRO A 181 11.38 2.70 -9.70
CA PRO A 181 11.37 1.24 -9.69
C PRO A 181 10.15 0.68 -8.96
N SER A 182 9.47 -0.30 -9.56
CA SER A 182 8.33 -0.96 -8.94
C SER A 182 8.79 -1.91 -7.82
N PRO A 183 8.19 -1.83 -6.62
CA PRO A 183 8.46 -2.80 -5.55
C PRO A 183 7.70 -4.13 -5.75
N VAL A 184 6.67 -4.16 -6.61
CA VAL A 184 5.77 -5.31 -6.76
C VAL A 184 6.48 -6.62 -7.08
N PRO A 185 7.54 -6.67 -7.92
CA PRO A 185 8.26 -7.91 -8.18
C PRO A 185 9.02 -8.48 -6.98
N PHE A 186 9.31 -7.67 -5.97
CA PHE A 186 10.20 -8.02 -4.85
C PHE A 186 9.48 -8.24 -3.52
N ALA A 187 8.39 -7.51 -3.29
CA ALA A 187 7.67 -7.53 -2.03
C ALA A 187 6.61 -8.62 -1.97
N ASP A 188 6.41 -9.20 -0.78
CA ASP A 188 5.29 -10.10 -0.52
C ASP A 188 3.97 -9.33 -0.54
N VAL A 189 3.98 -8.11 0.02
CA VAL A 189 2.83 -7.20 0.05
C VAL A 189 3.29 -5.77 -0.24
N VAL A 190 2.54 -5.09 -1.09
CA VAL A 190 2.73 -3.66 -1.35
C VAL A 190 1.48 -2.90 -0.92
N THR A 191 1.65 -1.86 -0.13
CA THR A 191 0.56 -0.97 0.26
C THR A 191 0.75 0.41 -0.36
N SER A 192 -0.34 1.13 -0.52
CA SER A 192 -0.29 2.52 -0.97
C SER A 192 -1.51 3.31 -0.52
N THR A 193 -1.37 4.62 -0.54
CA THR A 193 -2.50 5.55 -0.62
C THR A 193 -2.84 5.83 -2.08
N THR A 194 -4.07 6.26 -2.35
CA THR A 194 -4.49 6.68 -3.69
C THR A 194 -4.46 8.19 -3.89
N HIS A 195 -4.29 8.98 -2.84
CA HIS A 195 -4.47 10.45 -2.83
C HIS A 195 -3.18 11.27 -2.80
N LYS A 196 -2.02 10.67 -3.05
CA LYS A 196 -0.73 11.38 -3.12
C LYS A 196 -0.31 11.56 -4.58
N THR A 197 0.87 11.12 -4.98
CA THR A 197 1.33 11.23 -6.38
C THR A 197 0.38 10.56 -7.37
N LEU A 198 -0.38 9.54 -6.96
CA LEU A 198 -1.38 8.89 -7.80
C LEU A 198 -2.61 9.76 -8.10
N ARG A 199 -2.82 10.86 -7.38
CA ARG A 199 -3.86 11.88 -7.63
C ARG A 199 -5.30 11.35 -7.59
N GLY A 200 -5.55 10.32 -6.79
CA GLY A 200 -6.88 9.71 -6.61
C GLY A 200 -7.62 10.17 -5.35
N PRO A 201 -8.72 9.49 -4.99
CA PRO A 201 -9.47 9.77 -3.78
C PRO A 201 -8.64 9.46 -2.53
N ARG A 202 -8.98 10.07 -1.39
CA ARG A 202 -8.35 9.75 -0.10
C ARG A 202 -8.75 8.36 0.32
N SER A 203 -7.82 7.42 0.19
CA SER A 203 -8.03 6.00 0.49
C SER A 203 -6.71 5.21 0.42
N GLY A 204 -6.77 3.87 0.57
CA GLY A 204 -5.65 2.95 0.46
C GLY A 204 -5.90 1.80 -0.50
N ILE A 205 -4.84 1.10 -0.87
CA ILE A 205 -4.86 -0.15 -1.62
C ILE A 205 -3.80 -1.11 -1.08
N ILE A 206 -4.02 -2.40 -1.30
CA ILE A 206 -3.05 -3.46 -1.07
C ILE A 206 -2.86 -4.23 -2.36
N LEU A 207 -1.62 -4.49 -2.73
CA LEU A 207 -1.22 -5.25 -3.91
C LEU A 207 -0.32 -6.41 -3.49
N ALA A 208 -0.34 -7.49 -4.26
CA ALA A 208 0.60 -8.60 -4.09
C ALA A 208 0.83 -9.34 -5.41
N LYS A 209 1.88 -10.14 -5.44
CA LYS A 209 2.09 -11.17 -6.47
C LYS A 209 1.21 -12.39 -6.17
N GLU A 210 1.21 -13.35 -7.08
CA GLU A 210 0.45 -14.58 -6.94
C GLU A 210 0.91 -15.38 -5.71
N ASN A 211 0.06 -15.41 -4.69
CA ASN A 211 0.22 -16.20 -3.48
C ASN A 211 -1.17 -16.34 -2.82
N GLU A 212 -1.84 -17.46 -3.07
CA GLU A 212 -3.21 -17.67 -2.56
C GLU A 212 -3.33 -17.56 -1.05
N GLU A 213 -2.32 -18.02 -0.29
CA GLU A 213 -2.37 -17.98 1.17
C GLU A 213 -2.35 -16.53 1.67
N ILE A 214 -1.40 -15.74 1.17
CA ILE A 214 -1.27 -14.31 1.52
C ILE A 214 -2.54 -13.55 1.08
N GLN A 215 -3.04 -13.80 -0.13
CA GLN A 215 -4.24 -13.14 -0.65
C GLN A 215 -5.48 -13.43 0.19
N LYS A 216 -5.67 -14.67 0.63
CA LYS A 216 -6.77 -15.04 1.54
C LYS A 216 -6.65 -14.35 2.90
N LYS A 217 -5.44 -14.33 3.47
CA LYS A 217 -5.16 -13.63 4.74
C LYS A 217 -5.41 -12.11 4.61
N LEU A 218 -4.95 -11.48 3.54
CA LEU A 218 -5.17 -10.05 3.28
C LEU A 218 -6.66 -9.71 3.14
N ASN A 219 -7.41 -10.50 2.38
CA ASN A 219 -8.86 -10.31 2.27
C ASN A 219 -9.55 -10.44 3.63
N SER A 220 -9.23 -11.47 4.39
CA SER A 220 -9.79 -11.68 5.73
C SER A 220 -9.40 -10.56 6.69
N ALA A 221 -8.18 -10.07 6.62
CA ALA A 221 -7.69 -8.99 7.48
C ALA A 221 -8.33 -7.62 7.15
N VAL A 222 -8.64 -7.35 5.89
CA VAL A 222 -9.42 -6.17 5.51
C VAL A 222 -10.85 -6.32 5.94
N PHE A 223 -11.54 -7.35 5.47
CA PHE A 223 -12.91 -7.65 5.85
C PHE A 223 -13.08 -9.16 6.14
N PRO A 224 -13.58 -9.52 7.31
CA PRO A 224 -14.12 -8.68 8.39
C PRO A 224 -13.09 -8.25 9.45
N GLY A 225 -11.80 -8.50 9.26
CA GLY A 225 -10.76 -8.39 10.29
C GLY A 225 -10.58 -6.98 10.87
N SER A 226 -10.60 -5.95 10.03
CA SER A 226 -10.33 -4.56 10.45
C SER A 226 -11.35 -3.54 9.96
N GLN A 227 -12.19 -3.90 8.99
CA GLN A 227 -13.22 -3.03 8.43
C GLN A 227 -14.56 -3.76 8.31
N GLY A 228 -15.66 -2.98 8.24
CA GLY A 228 -16.99 -3.41 7.83
C GLY A 228 -17.26 -3.06 6.37
N GLY A 229 -18.42 -2.42 6.10
CA GLY A 229 -18.82 -2.04 4.74
C GLY A 229 -17.80 -1.14 4.04
N PRO A 230 -17.41 -1.47 2.81
CA PRO A 230 -16.51 -0.65 2.02
C PRO A 230 -17.17 0.65 1.57
N LEU A 231 -16.35 1.68 1.34
CA LEU A 231 -16.80 2.99 0.86
C LEU A 231 -16.96 2.94 -0.67
N MET A 232 -18.13 2.49 -1.17
CA MET A 232 -18.32 2.19 -2.59
C MET A 232 -18.17 3.40 -3.51
N HIS A 233 -18.53 4.60 -3.05
CA HIS A 233 -18.26 5.85 -3.75
C HIS A 233 -16.75 6.15 -3.89
N VAL A 234 -15.95 5.78 -2.89
CA VAL A 234 -14.49 5.91 -2.94
C VAL A 234 -13.88 4.82 -3.82
N VAL A 235 -14.40 3.58 -3.78
CA VAL A 235 -13.97 2.50 -4.67
C VAL A 235 -14.22 2.88 -6.14
N ALA A 236 -15.39 3.43 -6.46
CA ALA A 236 -15.68 3.96 -7.79
C ALA A 236 -14.71 5.08 -8.21
N ALA A 237 -14.40 5.98 -7.29
CA ALA A 237 -13.41 7.02 -7.53
C ALA A 237 -11.99 6.48 -7.75
N LYS A 238 -11.61 5.36 -7.10
CA LYS A 238 -10.36 4.62 -7.41
C LYS A 238 -10.38 4.06 -8.82
N ALA A 239 -11.49 3.45 -9.25
CA ALA A 239 -11.63 2.93 -10.62
C ALA A 239 -11.43 4.02 -11.66
N VAL A 240 -11.94 5.23 -11.42
CA VAL A 240 -11.71 6.41 -12.29
C VAL A 240 -10.25 6.84 -12.23
N CYS A 241 -9.69 6.98 -11.05
CA CYS A 241 -8.29 7.39 -10.85
C CYS A 241 -7.31 6.46 -11.57
N PHE A 242 -7.48 5.14 -11.44
CA PHE A 242 -6.60 4.16 -12.07
C PHE A 242 -6.73 4.19 -13.60
N LYS A 243 -7.94 4.40 -14.12
CA LYS A 243 -8.13 4.61 -15.56
C LYS A 243 -7.37 5.84 -16.05
N GLU A 244 -7.47 6.95 -15.34
CA GLU A 244 -6.71 8.17 -15.69
C GLU A 244 -5.19 7.96 -15.57
N ALA A 245 -4.72 7.14 -14.62
CA ALA A 245 -3.31 6.84 -14.44
C ALA A 245 -2.73 5.91 -15.52
N LEU A 246 -3.58 5.12 -16.20
CA LEU A 246 -3.21 4.30 -17.35
C LEU A 246 -3.08 5.09 -18.66
N GLU A 247 -3.59 6.33 -18.72
CA GLU A 247 -3.53 7.16 -19.91
C GLU A 247 -2.16 7.85 -20.07
N PRO A 248 -1.69 8.10 -21.30
CA PRO A 248 -0.38 8.71 -21.56
C PRO A 248 -0.19 10.09 -20.90
N GLU A 249 -1.27 10.86 -20.72
CA GLU A 249 -1.26 12.16 -20.08
C GLU A 249 -0.80 12.12 -18.62
N PHE A 250 -1.04 10.98 -17.95
CA PHE A 250 -0.57 10.80 -16.58
C PHE A 250 0.95 10.73 -16.51
N LYS A 251 1.58 10.10 -17.49
CA LYS A 251 3.04 10.06 -17.61
C LYS A 251 3.63 11.46 -17.80
N THR A 252 3.01 12.27 -18.68
CA THR A 252 3.39 13.68 -18.87
C THR A 252 3.26 14.46 -17.56
N TYR A 253 2.16 14.27 -16.84
CA TYR A 253 1.96 14.90 -15.53
C TYR A 253 3.03 14.48 -14.51
N MET A 254 3.39 13.20 -14.44
CA MET A 254 4.45 12.73 -13.52
C MET A 254 5.82 13.28 -13.89
N SER A 255 6.13 13.47 -15.17
CA SER A 255 7.37 14.14 -15.62
C SER A 255 7.48 15.58 -15.13
N GLN A 256 6.35 16.26 -14.90
CA GLN A 256 6.33 17.61 -14.33
C GLN A 256 6.41 17.61 -12.80
N VAL A 257 6.17 16.48 -12.16
CA VAL A 257 6.30 16.31 -10.70
C VAL A 257 7.74 16.11 -10.30
N MET A 258 8.53 15.43 -11.13
CA MET A 258 9.98 15.24 -10.99
C MET A 258 10.74 16.53 -11.24
#